data_8567ae76a21829fcf9a60fecb15f2857
#
_entry.id   8567ae76a21829fcf9a60fecb15f2857
#
_cell.length_a   1.000
_cell.length_b   1.000
_cell.length_c   1.000
_cell.angle_alpha   90.00
_cell.angle_beta   90.00
_cell.angle_gamma   90.00
#
_symmetry.space_group_name_H-M   'P 1'
#
loop_
_entity.id
_entity.type
_entity.pdbx_description
1 polymer ?
#
loop_
_entity_poly.entity_id
_entity_poly.type
_entity_poly.pdbx_seq_one_letter_code
_entity_poly.pdbx_strand_id
1 'polypeptide(L)'
;MADDAPDPADELGPMDYLAVEFPGGRITGDGFGVLLDLVDRGLLRILDLEFVAKTPDGGVAVVDVGSVDTDPGLDLSPFQGASSGILDRSDLDDVGGTIGPGSVAAVLVYEELVILPLIAAWQRGGARVIAEGQISPEDIVLALDATESG
;
A
#
# COMPACT_ATOMS: atom_id res chain seq x y z
N MET A 1 4.48 -13.56 -33.84
CA MET A 1 4.63 -12.11 -33.78
C MET A 1 4.72 -11.67 -32.35
N ALA A 2 5.74 -10.90 -32.02
CA ALA A 2 5.95 -10.40 -30.67
C ALA A 2 4.81 -9.51 -30.20
N ASP A 3 4.03 -8.98 -31.15
CA ASP A 3 2.92 -8.06 -30.87
C ASP A 3 1.72 -8.71 -30.18
N ASP A 4 1.68 -10.05 -30.17
CA ASP A 4 0.60 -10.79 -29.51
C ASP A 4 0.85 -10.97 -28.02
N ALA A 5 2.06 -10.65 -27.52
CA ALA A 5 2.34 -10.72 -26.10
C ALA A 5 1.58 -9.57 -25.38
N PRO A 6 0.91 -9.85 -24.25
CA PRO A 6 0.24 -8.79 -23.50
C PRO A 6 1.27 -7.79 -23.00
N ASP A 7 0.87 -6.51 -22.97
CA ASP A 7 1.66 -5.47 -22.33
C ASP A 7 1.79 -5.81 -20.83
N PRO A 8 2.99 -5.75 -20.25
CA PRO A 8 3.15 -6.00 -18.82
C PRO A 8 2.20 -5.16 -17.96
N ALA A 9 1.84 -3.95 -18.40
CA ALA A 9 0.88 -3.11 -17.67
C ALA A 9 -0.53 -3.70 -17.67
N ASP A 10 -0.91 -4.49 -18.68
CA ASP A 10 -2.22 -5.12 -18.75
C ASP A 10 -2.35 -6.31 -17.77
N GLU A 11 -1.22 -6.81 -17.28
CA GLU A 11 -1.20 -7.92 -16.33
C GLU A 11 -1.23 -7.46 -14.87
N LEU A 12 -1.17 -6.14 -14.64
CA LEU A 12 -1.18 -5.57 -13.29
C LEU A 12 -2.60 -5.28 -12.84
N GLY A 13 -2.87 -5.58 -11.59
CA GLY A 13 -4.11 -5.17 -10.95
C GLY A 13 -4.04 -3.72 -10.49
N PRO A 14 -5.12 -3.22 -9.86
CA PRO A 14 -5.12 -1.89 -9.28
C PRO A 14 -4.01 -1.73 -8.24
N MET A 15 -3.33 -0.60 -8.26
CA MET A 15 -2.25 -0.29 -7.35
C MET A 15 -2.65 0.87 -6.47
N ASP A 16 -2.41 0.73 -5.18
CA ASP A 16 -2.75 1.72 -4.18
C ASP A 16 -1.63 1.87 -3.18
N TYR A 17 -1.72 2.88 -2.35
CA TYR A 17 -0.83 3.02 -1.22
C TYR A 17 -1.61 3.25 0.06
N LEU A 18 -0.98 2.91 1.17
CA LEU A 18 -1.52 3.10 2.51
C LEU A 18 -0.38 3.57 3.41
N ALA A 19 -0.59 4.66 4.11
CA ALA A 19 0.36 5.17 5.09
C ALA A 19 -0.29 5.07 6.47
N VAL A 20 0.40 4.44 7.42
CA VAL A 20 -0.11 4.20 8.77
C VAL A 20 0.88 4.76 9.78
N GLU A 21 0.38 5.60 10.67
CA GLU A 21 1.20 6.17 11.74
C GLU A 21 1.12 5.31 13.00
N PHE A 22 2.28 5.06 13.61
CA PHE A 22 2.41 4.42 14.92
C PHE A 22 2.90 5.48 15.91
N PRO A 23 2.00 6.13 16.65
CA PRO A 23 2.40 7.12 17.64
C PRO A 23 3.30 6.48 18.71
N GLY A 24 4.34 7.20 19.11
CA GLY A 24 5.31 6.66 20.06
C GLY A 24 6.44 5.86 19.43
N GLY A 25 6.42 5.65 18.11
CA GLY A 25 7.54 5.09 17.37
C GLY A 25 7.69 3.57 17.45
N ARG A 26 6.69 2.87 17.99
CA ARG A 26 6.73 1.42 18.11
C ARG A 26 5.62 0.80 17.26
N ILE A 27 5.95 -0.18 16.45
CA ILE A 27 5.00 -0.96 15.68
C ILE A 27 4.26 -1.90 16.63
N THR A 28 2.94 -1.78 16.68
CA THR A 28 2.09 -2.53 17.60
C THR A 28 0.97 -3.24 16.84
N GLY A 29 0.37 -4.23 17.47
CA GLY A 29 -0.77 -4.93 16.92
C GLY A 29 -0.39 -6.03 15.94
N ASP A 30 -1.40 -6.56 15.26
CA ASP A 30 -1.25 -7.73 14.38
C ASP A 30 -1.34 -7.38 12.89
N GLY A 31 -1.32 -6.08 12.53
CA GLY A 31 -1.49 -5.66 11.16
C GLY A 31 -0.49 -6.24 10.18
N PHE A 32 0.78 -6.35 10.57
CA PHE A 32 1.79 -6.94 9.69
C PHE A 32 1.61 -8.46 9.54
N GLY A 33 1.08 -9.14 10.56
CA GLY A 33 0.71 -10.55 10.44
C GLY A 33 -0.45 -10.75 9.47
N VAL A 34 -1.45 -9.87 9.54
CA VAL A 34 -2.56 -9.87 8.59
C VAL A 34 -2.05 -9.58 7.17
N LEU A 35 -1.16 -8.61 7.01
CA LEU A 35 -0.57 -8.29 5.71
C LEU A 35 0.14 -9.51 5.11
N LEU A 36 0.95 -10.20 5.92
CA LEU A 36 1.64 -11.40 5.46
C LEU A 36 0.65 -12.49 5.02
N ASP A 37 -0.43 -12.69 5.78
CA ASP A 37 -1.48 -13.64 5.43
C ASP A 37 -2.14 -13.29 4.09
N LEU A 38 -2.44 -12.01 3.86
CA LEU A 38 -3.03 -11.57 2.59
C LEU A 38 -2.09 -11.82 1.41
N VAL A 39 -0.79 -11.60 1.60
CA VAL A 39 0.21 -11.89 0.57
C VAL A 39 0.30 -13.39 0.31
N ASP A 40 0.37 -14.19 1.36
CA ASP A 40 0.48 -15.65 1.26
C ASP A 40 -0.74 -16.26 0.58
N ARG A 41 -1.91 -15.67 0.77
CA ARG A 41 -3.15 -16.11 0.13
C ARG A 41 -3.32 -15.60 -1.29
N GLY A 42 -2.38 -14.82 -1.80
CA GLY A 42 -2.42 -14.31 -3.17
C GLY A 42 -3.45 -13.21 -3.39
N LEU A 43 -3.88 -12.51 -2.33
CA LEU A 43 -4.89 -11.46 -2.44
C LEU A 43 -4.28 -10.10 -2.76
N LEU A 44 -3.03 -9.88 -2.37
CA LEU A 44 -2.30 -8.67 -2.72
C LEU A 44 -0.81 -8.98 -2.88
N ARG A 45 -0.11 -8.07 -3.56
CA ARG A 45 1.35 -8.11 -3.72
C ARG A 45 1.94 -6.82 -3.17
N ILE A 46 2.97 -6.94 -2.35
CA ILE A 46 3.71 -5.77 -1.87
C ILE A 46 4.64 -5.31 -2.99
N LEU A 47 4.48 -4.05 -3.40
CA LEU A 47 5.34 -3.42 -4.41
C LEU A 47 6.44 -2.59 -3.77
N ASP A 48 6.16 -1.97 -2.63
CA ASP A 48 7.12 -1.21 -1.84
C ASP A 48 6.64 -1.13 -0.40
N LEU A 49 7.55 -1.21 0.54
CA LEU A 49 7.25 -1.00 1.95
C LEU A 49 8.41 -0.21 2.55
N GLU A 50 8.09 0.99 3.05
CA GLU A 50 9.07 1.89 3.62
C GLU A 50 8.64 2.31 5.02
N PHE A 51 9.62 2.61 5.87
CA PHE A 51 9.37 3.13 7.21
C PHE A 51 10.01 4.51 7.33
N VAL A 52 9.24 5.44 7.88
CA VAL A 52 9.66 6.82 8.08
C VAL A 52 9.52 7.17 9.55
N ALA A 53 10.59 7.64 10.17
CA ALA A 53 10.57 8.08 11.57
C ALA A 53 10.64 9.60 11.61
N LYS A 54 9.90 10.20 12.56
CA LYS A 54 10.03 11.61 12.85
C LYS A 54 10.68 11.74 14.23
N THR A 55 11.85 12.39 14.27
CA THR A 55 12.57 12.60 15.51
C THR A 55 11.82 13.60 16.42
N PRO A 56 12.09 13.59 17.73
CA PRO A 56 11.41 14.55 18.63
C PRO A 56 11.62 16.01 18.26
N ASP A 57 12.71 16.36 17.57
CA ASP A 57 13.00 17.71 17.12
C ASP A 57 12.43 18.02 15.74
N GLY A 58 11.69 17.08 15.13
CA GLY A 58 10.99 17.28 13.86
C GLY A 58 11.73 16.82 12.62
N GLY A 59 12.90 16.22 12.76
CA GLY A 59 13.63 15.65 11.63
C GLY A 59 12.97 14.40 11.09
N VAL A 60 13.09 14.16 9.79
CA VAL A 60 12.51 12.99 9.11
C VAL A 60 13.63 12.07 8.65
N ALA A 61 13.53 10.78 8.97
CA ALA A 61 14.51 9.78 8.57
C ALA A 61 13.81 8.55 8.01
N VAL A 62 14.34 7.99 6.94
CA VAL A 62 13.93 6.68 6.43
C VAL A 62 14.64 5.62 7.26
N VAL A 63 13.90 4.61 7.70
CA VAL A 63 14.39 3.60 8.64
C VAL A 63 14.27 2.22 8.00
N ASP A 64 15.33 1.41 8.15
CA ASP A 64 15.28 0.02 7.72
C ASP A 64 14.30 -0.79 8.56
N VAL A 65 13.65 -1.78 7.95
CA VAL A 65 12.71 -2.66 8.64
C VAL A 65 13.36 -3.34 9.86
N GLY A 66 14.64 -3.67 9.79
CA GLY A 66 15.36 -4.30 10.90
C GLY A 66 15.67 -3.36 12.06
N SER A 67 15.51 -2.06 11.86
CA SER A 67 15.81 -1.03 12.88
C SER A 67 14.56 -0.45 13.53
N VAL A 68 13.37 -0.87 13.08
CA VAL A 68 12.11 -0.37 13.64
C VAL A 68 11.83 -1.05 14.96
N ASP A 69 11.41 -0.28 15.96
CA ASP A 69 11.02 -0.80 17.25
C ASP A 69 9.64 -1.47 17.15
N THR A 70 9.51 -2.66 17.73
CA THR A 70 8.28 -3.45 17.64
C THR A 70 7.90 -4.03 19.00
N ASP A 71 6.61 -4.40 19.12
CA ASP A 71 6.14 -5.16 20.28
C ASP A 71 6.86 -6.50 20.38
N PRO A 72 7.04 -7.02 21.60
CA PRO A 72 7.57 -8.37 21.78
C PRO A 72 6.75 -9.41 21.02
N GLY A 73 7.44 -10.29 20.29
CA GLY A 73 6.79 -11.33 19.51
C GLY A 73 6.39 -10.92 18.10
N LEU A 74 6.46 -9.64 17.76
CA LEU A 74 6.23 -9.19 16.38
C LEU A 74 7.53 -9.32 15.59
N ASP A 75 7.50 -10.11 14.51
CA ASP A 75 8.64 -10.36 13.65
C ASP A 75 8.41 -9.74 12.27
N LEU A 76 9.21 -8.73 11.93
CA LEU A 76 9.13 -8.08 10.63
C LEU A 76 10.14 -8.65 9.61
N SER A 77 10.87 -9.70 9.96
CA SER A 77 11.85 -10.29 9.06
C SER A 77 11.27 -10.76 7.72
N PRO A 78 9.99 -11.22 7.63
CA PRO A 78 9.41 -11.55 6.33
C PRO A 78 9.34 -10.38 5.35
N PHE A 79 9.44 -9.15 5.86
CA PHE A 79 9.38 -7.93 5.04
C PHE A 79 10.75 -7.38 4.68
N GLN A 80 11.84 -8.05 5.06
CA GLN A 80 13.17 -7.66 4.62
C GLN A 80 13.25 -7.76 3.11
N GLY A 81 13.80 -6.72 2.48
CA GLY A 81 13.87 -6.65 1.02
C GLY A 81 12.63 -6.08 0.35
N ALA A 82 11.60 -5.71 1.12
CA ALA A 82 10.38 -5.12 0.56
C ALA A 82 10.56 -3.66 0.12
N SER A 83 11.62 -2.99 0.58
CA SER A 83 11.96 -1.64 0.11
C SER A 83 12.46 -1.72 -1.32
N SER A 84 11.70 -1.18 -2.26
CA SER A 84 11.99 -1.31 -3.69
C SER A 84 12.33 0.02 -4.37
N GLY A 85 12.12 1.15 -3.68
CA GLY A 85 12.42 2.46 -4.22
C GLY A 85 11.33 3.06 -5.12
N ILE A 86 10.15 2.44 -5.18
CA ILE A 86 9.01 3.06 -5.88
C ILE A 86 8.66 4.40 -5.25
N LEU A 87 8.64 4.44 -3.92
CA LEU A 87 8.51 5.70 -3.19
C LEU A 87 9.87 6.36 -3.09
N ASP A 88 9.98 7.59 -3.58
CA ASP A 88 11.23 8.33 -3.51
C ASP A 88 11.34 9.12 -2.21
N ARG A 89 12.47 9.77 -2.00
CA ARG A 89 12.72 10.54 -0.77
C ARG A 89 11.69 11.66 -0.59
N SER A 90 11.26 12.29 -1.67
CA SER A 90 10.26 13.35 -1.63
C SER A 90 8.92 12.82 -1.11
N ASP A 91 8.50 11.66 -1.59
CA ASP A 91 7.28 11.01 -1.12
C ASP A 91 7.35 10.71 0.38
N LEU A 92 8.49 10.19 0.83
CA LEU A 92 8.69 9.82 2.23
C LEU A 92 8.81 11.05 3.14
N ASP A 93 9.41 12.13 2.66
CA ASP A 93 9.45 13.39 3.39
C ASP A 93 8.04 13.96 3.57
N ASP A 94 7.18 13.84 2.56
CA ASP A 94 5.79 14.27 2.64
C ASP A 94 5.02 13.50 3.73
N VAL A 95 5.22 12.20 3.79
CA VAL A 95 4.63 11.37 4.85
C VAL A 95 5.17 11.82 6.22
N GLY A 96 6.47 12.02 6.32
CA GLY A 96 7.09 12.49 7.57
C GLY A 96 6.54 13.83 8.03
N GLY A 97 6.13 14.68 7.09
CA GLY A 97 5.52 15.96 7.40
C GLY A 97 4.13 15.86 8.02
N THR A 98 3.45 14.73 7.86
CA THR A 98 2.07 14.54 8.37
C THR A 98 2.00 13.81 9.70
N ILE A 99 3.08 13.20 10.17
CA ILE A 99 3.10 12.45 11.43
C ILE A 99 3.63 13.31 12.57
N GLY A 100 3.35 12.90 13.80
CA GLY A 100 3.80 13.60 14.99
C GLY A 100 5.26 13.32 15.34
N PRO A 101 5.91 14.23 16.10
CA PRO A 101 7.27 13.97 16.58
C PRO A 101 7.35 12.69 17.41
N GLY A 102 8.39 11.90 17.19
CA GLY A 102 8.58 10.61 17.87
C GLY A 102 7.77 9.48 17.29
N SER A 103 6.97 9.70 16.25
CA SER A 103 6.18 8.66 15.59
C SER A 103 6.97 7.98 14.46
N VAL A 104 6.51 6.80 14.09
CA VAL A 104 6.95 6.07 12.89
C VAL A 104 5.75 5.84 11.99
N ALA A 105 5.93 6.00 10.69
CA ALA A 105 4.93 5.64 9.70
C ALA A 105 5.44 4.46 8.86
N ALA A 106 4.53 3.53 8.57
CA ALA A 106 4.75 2.52 7.54
C ALA A 106 4.00 2.94 6.28
N VAL A 107 4.68 2.92 5.14
CA VAL A 107 4.09 3.28 3.86
C VAL A 107 4.15 2.07 2.96
N LEU A 108 3.00 1.58 2.58
CA LEU A 108 2.84 0.37 1.78
C LEU A 108 2.28 0.75 0.41
N VAL A 109 2.98 0.32 -0.65
CA VAL A 109 2.45 0.34 -2.01
C VAL A 109 2.14 -1.10 -2.38
N TYR A 110 0.93 -1.36 -2.83
CA TYR A 110 0.50 -2.71 -3.10
C TYR A 110 -0.35 -2.81 -4.35
N GLU A 111 -0.35 -3.99 -4.92
CA GLU A 111 -1.20 -4.35 -6.06
C GLU A 111 -2.29 -5.28 -5.57
N GLU A 112 -3.53 -5.00 -5.93
CA GLU A 112 -4.66 -5.87 -5.63
C GLU A 112 -4.71 -7.00 -6.65
N LEU A 113 -4.56 -8.24 -6.19
CA LEU A 113 -4.54 -9.40 -7.08
C LEU A 113 -5.92 -10.06 -7.21
N VAL A 114 -6.79 -9.85 -6.23
CA VAL A 114 -8.10 -10.51 -6.18
C VAL A 114 -8.98 -10.20 -7.40
N ILE A 115 -8.79 -9.03 -8.01
CA ILE A 115 -9.59 -8.58 -9.16
C ILE A 115 -9.06 -9.13 -10.50
N LEU A 116 -7.82 -9.65 -10.55
CA LEU A 116 -7.18 -10.04 -11.80
C LEU A 116 -7.94 -11.14 -12.57
N PRO A 117 -8.48 -12.19 -11.92
CA PRO A 117 -9.26 -13.19 -12.66
C PRO A 117 -10.48 -12.61 -13.38
N LEU A 118 -11.14 -11.61 -12.77
CA LEU A 118 -12.28 -10.95 -13.38
C LEU A 118 -11.84 -10.14 -14.60
N ILE A 119 -10.78 -9.36 -14.45
CA ILE A 119 -10.22 -8.57 -15.56
C ILE A 119 -9.83 -9.48 -16.71
N ALA A 120 -9.12 -10.57 -16.41
CA ALA A 120 -8.68 -11.54 -17.43
C ALA A 120 -9.87 -12.16 -18.16
N ALA A 121 -10.94 -12.50 -17.43
CA ALA A 121 -12.14 -13.07 -18.04
C ALA A 121 -12.80 -12.08 -19.01
N TRP A 122 -12.89 -10.83 -18.63
CA TRP A 122 -13.45 -9.80 -19.52
C TRP A 122 -12.57 -9.59 -20.75
N GLN A 123 -11.26 -9.53 -20.58
CA GLN A 123 -10.33 -9.36 -21.70
C GLN A 123 -10.41 -10.50 -22.71
N ARG A 124 -10.59 -11.73 -22.24
CA ARG A 124 -10.78 -12.87 -23.15
C ARG A 124 -12.03 -12.73 -24.00
N GLY A 125 -13.04 -12.02 -23.54
CA GLY A 125 -14.27 -11.74 -24.30
C GLY A 125 -14.18 -10.50 -25.18
N GLY A 126 -13.02 -9.87 -25.28
CA GLY A 126 -12.82 -8.70 -26.13
C GLY A 126 -12.98 -7.36 -25.42
N ALA A 127 -13.28 -7.38 -24.12
CA ALA A 127 -13.34 -6.15 -23.34
C ALA A 127 -11.94 -5.67 -22.95
N ARG A 128 -11.83 -4.42 -22.55
CA ARG A 128 -10.59 -3.86 -22.05
C ARG A 128 -10.88 -2.91 -20.89
N VAL A 129 -9.94 -2.83 -19.97
CA VAL A 129 -10.03 -1.87 -18.86
C VAL A 129 -9.69 -0.48 -19.40
N ILE A 130 -10.58 0.46 -19.22
CA ILE A 130 -10.37 1.85 -19.66
C ILE A 130 -10.10 2.80 -18.49
N ALA A 131 -10.42 2.41 -17.26
CA ALA A 131 -10.16 3.21 -16.08
C ALA A 131 -10.19 2.34 -14.84
N GLU A 132 -9.36 2.69 -13.86
CA GLU A 132 -9.37 2.10 -12.54
C GLU A 132 -8.84 3.12 -11.55
N GLY A 133 -9.15 2.95 -10.28
CA GLY A 133 -8.69 3.87 -9.24
C GLY A 133 -9.45 3.66 -7.94
N GLN A 134 -9.12 4.50 -6.97
CA GLN A 134 -9.81 4.52 -5.68
C GLN A 134 -10.88 5.60 -5.66
N ILE A 135 -11.97 5.30 -4.96
CA ILE A 135 -13.00 6.29 -4.67
C ILE A 135 -13.01 6.45 -3.14
N SER A 136 -12.94 7.69 -2.66
CA SER A 136 -12.94 7.94 -1.23
C SER A 136 -14.29 7.58 -0.62
N PRO A 137 -14.33 7.10 0.63
CA PRO A 137 -15.60 6.82 1.29
C PRO A 137 -16.55 8.02 1.33
N GLU A 138 -15.99 9.24 1.45
CA GLU A 138 -16.78 10.46 1.45
C GLU A 138 -17.51 10.67 0.13
N ASP A 139 -16.84 10.42 -0.98
CA ASP A 139 -17.45 10.55 -2.32
C ASP A 139 -18.58 9.53 -2.51
N ILE A 140 -18.41 8.33 -1.98
CA ILE A 140 -19.44 7.29 -2.04
C ILE A 140 -20.67 7.71 -1.23
N VAL A 141 -20.48 8.23 -0.03
CA VAL A 141 -21.58 8.68 0.82
C VAL A 141 -22.35 9.81 0.14
N LEU A 142 -21.65 10.79 -0.43
CA LEU A 142 -22.29 11.90 -1.13
C LEU A 142 -23.09 11.40 -2.33
N ALA A 143 -22.57 10.46 -3.08
CA ALA A 143 -23.28 9.90 -4.23
C ALA A 143 -24.55 9.15 -3.81
N LEU A 144 -24.48 8.37 -2.72
CA LEU A 144 -25.64 7.65 -2.20
C LEU A 144 -26.70 8.61 -1.69
N ASP A 145 -26.30 9.66 -0.95
CA ASP A 145 -27.24 10.67 -0.44
C ASP A 145 -27.94 11.40 -1.59
N ALA A 146 -27.20 11.75 -2.65
CA ALA A 146 -27.80 12.40 -3.82
C ALA A 146 -28.82 11.50 -4.51
N THR A 147 -28.55 10.19 -4.57
CA THR A 147 -29.47 9.21 -5.13
C THR A 147 -30.74 9.07 -4.28
N GLU A 148 -30.57 9.06 -2.96
CA GLU A 148 -31.70 8.96 -2.04
C GLU A 148 -32.55 10.22 -2.01
N SER A 149 -31.97 11.38 -2.28
CA SER A 149 -32.64 12.67 -2.28
C SER A 149 -33.46 12.93 -3.55
N GLY A 150 -33.17 12.15 -4.57
CA GLY A 150 -33.87 12.26 -5.84
C GLY A 150 -35.07 11.39 -5.91
#